data_cf40f19da3a2298da5cf64e4ab00a12e
#
_entry.id   cf40f19da3a2298da5cf64e4ab00a12e
#
_cell.length_a   1.000
_cell.length_b   1.000
_cell.length_c   1.000
_cell.angle_alpha   90.00
_cell.angle_beta   90.00
_cell.angle_gamma   90.00
#
_symmetry.space_group_name_H-M   'P 1'
#
loop_
_entity.id
_entity.type
_entity.pdbx_description
1 polymer ?
#
loop_
_entity_poly.entity_id
_entity_poly.type
_entity_poly.pdbx_seq_one_letter_code
_entity_poly.pdbx_strand_id
1 'polypeptide(L)'
;MATNLSVAEITKLLNKKYGDELHKVAMTGVKKLDDSNTLSMGTPGLDYCLYNSLQEHRFIEIFGGEGSGKTSLAYLIAASFQRKELKRHPEKPKGILFVDCEHTADPEWASKMGYDMTETAPVPTYLFAPLDMNAEDIFDYIKAYIKSNEVGLIILDSIPMLTGKQVYDESFSQKEFGGIAKLLTSFVSRTTSLLKQYECTFIGINDPKDNIGGYGLPYVTPGRRLPA
;
A
#
# COMPACT_ATOMS: atom_id res chain seq x y z
N MET A 1 1.90 -15.28 43.95
CA MET A 1 2.53 -13.96 44.13
C MET A 1 2.79 -13.40 42.76
N ALA A 2 2.08 -12.34 42.38
CA ALA A 2 2.35 -11.65 41.11
C ALA A 2 3.65 -10.86 41.31
N THR A 3 4.72 -11.29 40.66
CA THR A 3 5.98 -10.55 40.62
C THR A 3 5.72 -9.24 39.86
N ASN A 4 5.75 -8.11 40.57
CA ASN A 4 5.67 -6.78 39.98
C ASN A 4 6.95 -6.55 39.15
N LEU A 5 6.90 -6.91 37.87
CA LEU A 5 7.97 -6.62 36.94
C LEU A 5 8.02 -5.10 36.67
N SER A 6 9.22 -4.56 36.70
CA SER A 6 9.44 -3.16 36.24
C SER A 6 9.14 -3.02 34.74
N VAL A 7 8.83 -1.79 34.29
CA VAL A 7 8.60 -1.50 32.86
C VAL A 7 9.80 -1.93 32.01
N ALA A 8 11.02 -1.75 32.50
CA ALA A 8 12.23 -2.18 31.82
C ALA A 8 12.33 -3.70 31.63
N GLU A 9 11.92 -4.48 32.63
CA GLU A 9 11.89 -5.96 32.58
C GLU A 9 10.81 -6.43 31.61
N ILE A 10 9.61 -5.80 31.66
CA ILE A 10 8.53 -6.09 30.71
C ILE A 10 9.00 -5.81 29.27
N THR A 11 9.63 -4.67 29.02
CA THR A 11 10.17 -4.27 27.71
C THR A 11 11.20 -5.31 27.22
N LYS A 12 12.12 -5.76 28.09
CA LYS A 12 13.09 -6.82 27.76
C LYS A 12 12.42 -8.14 27.40
N LEU A 13 11.43 -8.56 28.20
CA LEU A 13 10.70 -9.80 27.94
C LEU A 13 9.91 -9.77 26.64
N LEU A 14 9.24 -8.66 26.33
CA LEU A 14 8.51 -8.49 25.08
C LEU A 14 9.44 -8.56 23.86
N ASN A 15 10.57 -7.86 23.92
CA ASN A 15 11.53 -7.88 22.81
C ASN A 15 12.20 -9.26 22.67
N LYS A 16 12.45 -9.97 23.77
CA LYS A 16 12.98 -11.35 23.71
C LYS A 16 11.98 -12.34 23.12
N LYS A 17 10.68 -12.16 23.38
CA LYS A 17 9.64 -13.11 22.94
C LYS A 17 9.12 -12.84 21.53
N TYR A 18 9.02 -11.59 21.14
CA TYR A 18 8.33 -11.15 19.91
C TYR A 18 9.19 -10.25 19.00
N GLY A 19 10.33 -9.75 19.48
CA GLY A 19 11.27 -8.97 18.69
C GLY A 19 12.27 -9.87 17.96
N ASP A 20 12.91 -9.34 16.95
CA ASP A 20 14.05 -9.93 16.26
C ASP A 20 15.27 -8.98 16.33
N GLU A 21 16.37 -9.33 15.66
CA GLU A 21 17.60 -8.53 15.68
C GLU A 21 17.40 -7.13 15.10
N LEU A 22 16.44 -6.95 14.20
CA LEU A 22 16.16 -5.70 13.46
C LEU A 22 14.98 -4.92 14.07
N HIS A 23 14.01 -5.60 14.69
CA HIS A 23 12.74 -5.01 15.11
C HIS A 23 12.48 -5.17 16.59
N LYS A 24 12.41 -4.05 17.31
CA LYS A 24 11.98 -3.99 18.70
C LYS A 24 10.46 -3.82 18.78
N VAL A 25 9.78 -4.71 19.50
CA VAL A 25 8.31 -4.60 19.74
C VAL A 25 7.96 -3.66 20.88
N ALA A 26 8.90 -3.43 21.82
CA ALA A 26 8.73 -2.49 22.92
C ALA A 26 9.99 -1.64 23.11
N MET A 27 9.81 -0.34 23.28
CA MET A 27 10.92 0.61 23.45
C MET A 27 10.51 1.75 24.38
N THR A 28 11.51 2.36 25.02
CA THR A 28 11.33 3.58 25.79
C THR A 28 11.56 4.79 24.87
N GLY A 29 10.53 5.61 24.70
CA GLY A 29 10.56 6.76 23.80
C GLY A 29 10.28 6.40 22.33
N VAL A 30 9.96 7.40 21.55
CA VAL A 30 9.70 7.28 20.12
C VAL A 30 10.88 7.91 19.39
N LYS A 31 11.46 7.21 18.41
CA LYS A 31 12.45 7.82 17.50
C LYS A 31 11.78 8.97 16.77
N LYS A 32 12.49 10.09 16.62
CA LYS A 32 12.11 11.15 15.69
C LYS A 32 11.87 10.53 14.32
N LEU A 33 10.81 10.95 13.62
CA LEU A 33 10.59 10.52 12.25
C LEU A 33 11.86 10.82 11.44
N ASP A 34 12.37 9.78 10.81
CA ASP A 34 13.57 9.87 9.99
C ASP A 34 13.14 10.36 8.61
N ASP A 35 13.61 11.56 8.24
CA ASP A 35 13.34 12.15 6.92
C ASP A 35 13.88 11.26 5.77
N SER A 36 14.74 10.28 6.08
CA SER A 36 15.21 9.30 5.09
C SER A 36 14.09 8.37 4.59
N ASN A 37 13.02 8.16 5.38
CA ASN A 37 11.90 7.27 5.05
C ASN A 37 10.70 8.03 4.49
N THR A 38 10.93 9.03 3.64
CA THR A 38 9.89 9.77 2.95
C THR A 38 9.99 9.58 1.44
N LEU A 39 8.88 9.42 0.77
CA LEU A 39 8.78 9.26 -0.68
C LEU A 39 8.09 10.48 -1.29
N SER A 40 8.77 11.17 -2.20
CA SER A 40 8.19 12.31 -2.92
C SER A 40 7.00 11.88 -3.76
N MET A 41 5.96 12.69 -3.78
CA MET A 41 4.82 12.54 -4.69
C MET A 41 5.14 12.94 -6.15
N GLY A 42 6.38 13.31 -6.43
CA GLY A 42 6.82 13.73 -7.75
C GLY A 42 6.47 15.18 -8.11
N THR A 43 5.81 15.90 -7.22
CA THR A 43 5.46 17.32 -7.40
C THR A 43 5.80 18.12 -6.15
N PRO A 44 6.60 19.20 -6.26
CA PRO A 44 7.01 20.01 -5.10
C PRO A 44 5.83 20.58 -4.30
N GLY A 45 4.73 20.93 -4.98
CA GLY A 45 3.53 21.48 -4.33
C GLY A 45 2.86 20.48 -3.39
N LEU A 46 2.69 19.23 -3.82
CA LEU A 46 2.11 18.19 -2.98
C LEU A 46 3.05 17.79 -1.85
N ASP A 47 4.34 17.67 -2.13
CA ASP A 47 5.34 17.40 -1.10
C ASP A 47 5.32 18.46 0.00
N TYR A 48 5.23 19.74 -0.38
CA TYR A 48 5.11 20.85 0.57
C TYR A 48 3.85 20.76 1.43
N CYS A 49 2.69 20.44 0.82
CA CYS A 49 1.42 20.28 1.55
C CYS A 49 1.45 19.12 2.56
N LEU A 50 2.27 18.09 2.31
CA LEU A 50 2.43 16.93 3.16
C LEU A 50 3.65 16.99 4.10
N TYR A 51 4.18 18.18 4.38
CA TYR A 51 5.36 18.34 5.24
C TYR A 51 6.54 17.45 4.82
N ASN A 52 6.97 17.56 3.56
CA ASN A 52 8.09 16.86 2.94
C ASN A 52 7.81 15.41 2.53
N SER A 53 6.62 15.12 1.98
CA SER A 53 6.38 13.87 1.27
C SER A 53 5.63 12.77 2.04
N LEU A 54 5.35 11.68 1.35
CA LEU A 54 4.68 10.50 1.93
C LEU A 54 5.64 9.75 2.88
N GLN A 55 5.10 9.25 3.98
CA GLN A 55 5.84 8.32 4.84
C GLN A 55 5.86 6.93 4.20
N GLU A 56 7.05 6.37 3.99
CA GLU A 56 7.22 5.00 3.48
C GLU A 56 6.81 3.92 4.48
N HIS A 57 6.72 2.70 3.99
CA HIS A 57 6.45 1.47 4.75
C HIS A 57 5.07 1.47 5.43
N ARG A 58 4.09 2.06 4.73
CA ARG A 58 2.70 2.20 5.20
C ARG A 58 1.70 1.93 4.08
N PHE A 59 0.44 1.80 4.48
CA PHE A 59 -0.68 1.95 3.57
C PHE A 59 -0.95 3.42 3.29
N ILE A 60 -1.13 3.75 2.01
CA ILE A 60 -1.48 5.08 1.51
C ILE A 60 -2.67 4.90 0.59
N GLU A 61 -3.69 5.72 0.73
CA GLU A 61 -4.84 5.75 -0.16
C GLU A 61 -4.80 7.03 -1.01
N ILE A 62 -4.88 6.85 -2.34
CA ILE A 62 -5.13 7.94 -3.28
C ILE A 62 -6.60 7.87 -3.66
N PHE A 63 -7.32 8.93 -3.32
CA PHE A 63 -8.76 8.97 -3.40
C PHE A 63 -9.21 10.20 -4.20
N GLY A 64 -10.16 10.01 -5.14
CA GLY A 64 -10.69 11.12 -5.96
C GLY A 64 -11.63 10.62 -7.04
N GLY A 65 -12.42 11.51 -7.62
CA GLY A 65 -13.35 11.20 -8.71
C GLY A 65 -12.67 10.64 -9.94
N GLU A 66 -13.46 10.05 -10.82
CA GLU A 66 -12.99 9.59 -12.13
C GLU A 66 -12.32 10.74 -12.90
N GLY A 67 -11.23 10.43 -13.63
CA GLY A 67 -10.50 11.44 -14.42
C GLY A 67 -9.70 12.46 -13.58
N SER A 68 -9.65 12.35 -12.24
CA SER A 68 -8.92 13.30 -11.37
C SER A 68 -7.39 13.14 -11.38
N GLY A 69 -6.85 12.19 -12.13
CA GLY A 69 -5.41 11.97 -12.26
C GLY A 69 -4.79 11.06 -11.22
N LYS A 70 -5.56 10.18 -10.56
CA LYS A 70 -5.07 9.25 -9.53
C LYS A 70 -3.96 8.34 -10.03
N THR A 71 -4.16 7.67 -11.16
CA THR A 71 -3.16 6.80 -11.82
C THR A 71 -1.93 7.59 -12.23
N SER A 72 -2.11 8.81 -12.80
CA SER A 72 -0.99 9.69 -13.15
C SER A 72 -0.16 10.08 -11.92
N LEU A 73 -0.83 10.37 -10.79
CA LEU A 73 -0.14 10.63 -9.53
C LEU A 73 0.62 9.39 -9.02
N ALA A 74 0.03 8.21 -9.13
CA ALA A 74 0.70 6.96 -8.77
C ALA A 74 1.95 6.72 -9.63
N TYR A 75 1.92 7.04 -10.93
CA TYR A 75 3.10 6.99 -11.81
C TYR A 75 4.18 7.98 -11.39
N LEU A 76 3.83 9.21 -11.01
CA LEU A 76 4.80 10.20 -10.48
C LEU A 76 5.47 9.70 -9.20
N ILE A 77 4.70 9.08 -8.31
CA ILE A 77 5.24 8.48 -7.08
C ILE A 77 6.14 7.29 -7.42
N ALA A 78 5.75 6.43 -8.37
CA ALA A 78 6.56 5.31 -8.85
C ALA A 78 7.89 5.79 -9.44
N ALA A 79 7.87 6.83 -10.26
CA ALA A 79 9.06 7.47 -10.80
C ALA A 79 9.99 8.02 -9.69
N SER A 80 9.40 8.61 -8.66
CA SER A 80 10.16 9.12 -7.50
C SER A 80 10.77 7.97 -6.69
N PHE A 81 10.03 6.87 -6.53
CA PHE A 81 10.53 5.66 -5.89
C PHE A 81 11.72 5.08 -6.68
N GLN A 82 11.61 4.90 -7.99
CA GLN A 82 12.71 4.39 -8.83
C GLN A 82 13.98 5.24 -8.64
N ARG A 83 13.86 6.57 -8.74
CA ARG A 83 15.01 7.48 -8.54
C ARG A 83 15.62 7.38 -7.15
N LYS A 84 14.80 7.19 -6.12
CA LYS A 84 15.24 7.08 -4.73
C LYS A 84 15.90 5.72 -4.48
N GLU A 85 15.30 4.66 -4.98
CA GLU A 85 15.74 3.30 -4.77
C GLU A 85 17.11 3.05 -5.41
N LEU A 86 17.33 3.55 -6.62
CA LEU A 86 18.64 3.49 -7.27
C LEU A 86 19.74 4.20 -6.49
N LYS A 87 19.41 5.28 -5.77
CA LYS A 87 20.39 5.97 -4.90
C LYS A 87 20.67 5.18 -3.62
N ARG A 88 19.68 4.48 -3.09
CA ARG A 88 19.80 3.69 -1.85
C ARG A 88 20.49 2.35 -2.09
N HIS A 89 20.09 1.66 -3.15
CA HIS A 89 20.47 0.27 -3.44
C HIS A 89 20.86 0.12 -4.92
N PRO A 90 21.98 0.74 -5.37
CA PRO A 90 22.34 0.75 -6.79
C PRO A 90 22.59 -0.65 -7.37
N GLU A 91 23.11 -1.57 -6.56
CA GLU A 91 23.44 -2.92 -7.01
C GLU A 91 22.24 -3.88 -7.04
N LYS A 92 21.29 -3.68 -6.13
CA LYS A 92 20.10 -4.54 -6.00
C LYS A 92 18.90 -3.73 -5.52
N PRO A 93 18.31 -2.91 -6.39
CA PRO A 93 17.13 -2.12 -6.03
C PRO A 93 15.91 -3.03 -5.84
N LYS A 94 15.06 -2.67 -4.88
CA LYS A 94 13.73 -3.29 -4.75
C LYS A 94 12.84 -2.79 -5.88
N GLY A 95 12.02 -3.67 -6.43
CA GLY A 95 11.13 -3.36 -7.52
C GLY A 95 9.80 -2.73 -7.08
N ILE A 96 8.99 -2.45 -8.09
CA ILE A 96 7.60 -1.98 -7.95
C ILE A 96 6.67 -3.11 -8.41
N LEU A 97 5.67 -3.46 -7.59
CA LEU A 97 4.54 -4.28 -8.01
C LEU A 97 3.40 -3.36 -8.42
N PHE A 98 3.03 -3.37 -9.68
CA PHE A 98 1.86 -2.67 -10.20
C PHE A 98 0.73 -3.68 -10.41
N VAL A 99 -0.30 -3.61 -9.58
CA VAL A 99 -1.48 -4.48 -9.66
C VAL A 99 -2.56 -3.74 -10.43
N ASP A 100 -2.70 -4.09 -11.70
CA ASP A 100 -3.61 -3.45 -12.64
C ASP A 100 -4.95 -4.22 -12.73
N CYS A 101 -5.87 -3.90 -11.82
CA CYS A 101 -7.19 -4.52 -11.80
C CYS A 101 -8.16 -3.89 -12.83
N GLU A 102 -7.82 -2.73 -13.38
CA GLU A 102 -8.61 -2.06 -14.43
C GLU A 102 -8.17 -2.45 -15.84
N HIS A 103 -7.01 -3.10 -15.98
CA HIS A 103 -6.38 -3.42 -17.27
C HIS A 103 -6.15 -2.17 -18.14
N THR A 104 -5.78 -1.06 -17.50
CA THR A 104 -5.60 0.25 -18.13
C THR A 104 -4.18 0.80 -18.01
N ALA A 105 -3.23 -0.01 -17.53
CA ALA A 105 -1.83 0.40 -17.44
C ALA A 105 -1.31 0.85 -18.80
N ASP A 106 -0.80 2.09 -18.85
CA ASP A 106 -0.27 2.73 -20.06
C ASP A 106 1.24 3.03 -19.86
N PRO A 107 2.13 2.17 -20.39
CA PRO A 107 3.56 2.36 -20.29
C PRO A 107 4.07 3.63 -20.96
N GLU A 108 3.40 4.09 -22.03
CA GLU A 108 3.78 5.32 -22.73
C GLU A 108 3.48 6.54 -21.85
N TRP A 109 2.29 6.56 -21.23
CA TRP A 109 1.93 7.61 -20.28
C TRP A 109 2.80 7.56 -19.01
N ALA A 110 3.08 6.37 -18.47
CA ALA A 110 3.99 6.19 -17.35
C ALA A 110 5.37 6.78 -17.65
N SER A 111 5.91 6.51 -18.85
CA SER A 111 7.19 7.09 -19.30
C SER A 111 7.16 8.62 -19.35
N LYS A 112 6.07 9.24 -19.81
CA LYS A 112 5.89 10.70 -19.78
C LYS A 112 5.89 11.26 -18.35
N MET A 113 5.43 10.48 -17.37
CA MET A 113 5.50 10.82 -15.94
C MET A 113 6.89 10.52 -15.33
N GLY A 114 7.81 9.95 -16.09
CA GLY A 114 9.16 9.59 -15.67
C GLY A 114 9.25 8.22 -14.98
N TYR A 115 8.21 7.41 -15.05
CA TYR A 115 8.19 6.03 -14.55
C TYR A 115 8.55 5.06 -15.67
N ASP A 116 9.66 4.36 -15.53
CA ASP A 116 10.11 3.36 -16.48
C ASP A 116 9.53 1.98 -16.13
N MET A 117 8.60 1.51 -16.96
CA MET A 117 7.98 0.18 -16.82
C MET A 117 8.60 -0.86 -17.75
N THR A 118 9.69 -0.54 -18.46
CA THR A 118 10.31 -1.48 -19.41
C THR A 118 11.03 -2.62 -18.68
N GLU A 119 11.20 -3.74 -19.39
CA GLU A 119 11.94 -4.89 -18.86
C GLU A 119 13.43 -4.58 -18.58
N THR A 120 13.95 -3.53 -19.19
CA THR A 120 15.34 -3.08 -19.01
C THR A 120 15.50 -2.00 -17.97
N ALA A 121 14.41 -1.59 -17.31
CA ALA A 121 14.45 -0.60 -16.25
C ALA A 121 15.40 -1.05 -15.11
N PRO A 122 16.28 -0.16 -14.62
CA PRO A 122 17.22 -0.52 -13.56
C PRO A 122 16.53 -0.83 -12.22
N VAL A 123 15.32 -0.33 -12.00
CA VAL A 123 14.43 -0.73 -10.91
C VAL A 123 13.29 -1.54 -11.52
N PRO A 124 13.20 -2.84 -11.26
CA PRO A 124 12.23 -3.69 -11.95
C PRO A 124 10.79 -3.32 -11.62
N THR A 125 9.93 -3.43 -12.62
CA THR A 125 8.48 -3.34 -12.45
C THR A 125 7.86 -4.71 -12.73
N TYR A 126 7.11 -5.22 -11.74
CA TYR A 126 6.32 -6.43 -11.86
C TYR A 126 4.87 -6.01 -12.14
N LEU A 127 4.42 -6.17 -13.38
CA LEU A 127 3.02 -5.93 -13.74
C LEU A 127 2.21 -7.19 -13.41
N PHE A 128 1.25 -7.04 -12.52
CA PHE A 128 0.28 -8.08 -12.18
C PHE A 128 -1.12 -7.62 -12.58
N ALA A 129 -1.59 -8.11 -13.72
CA ALA A 129 -2.93 -7.84 -14.24
C ALA A 129 -3.81 -9.09 -14.02
N PRO A 130 -4.55 -9.18 -12.89
CA PRO A 130 -5.30 -10.37 -12.53
C PRO A 130 -6.48 -10.57 -13.49
N LEU A 131 -6.56 -11.74 -14.11
CA LEU A 131 -7.71 -12.19 -14.89
C LEU A 131 -8.43 -13.29 -14.11
N ASP A 132 -9.74 -13.20 -14.02
CA ASP A 132 -10.59 -14.19 -13.34
C ASP A 132 -10.11 -14.55 -11.92
N MET A 133 -9.70 -13.55 -11.14
CA MET A 133 -9.22 -13.72 -9.77
C MET A 133 -10.13 -12.97 -8.78
N ASN A 134 -10.43 -13.60 -7.67
CA ASN A 134 -11.09 -12.95 -6.56
C ASN A 134 -10.10 -12.14 -5.71
N ALA A 135 -10.61 -11.22 -4.90
CA ALA A 135 -9.81 -10.31 -4.10
C ALA A 135 -8.96 -11.02 -3.03
N GLU A 136 -9.44 -12.14 -2.48
CA GLU A 136 -8.71 -12.96 -1.51
C GLU A 136 -7.41 -13.48 -2.12
N ASP A 137 -7.48 -14.05 -3.32
CA ASP A 137 -6.33 -14.58 -4.03
C ASP A 137 -5.35 -13.46 -4.41
N ILE A 138 -5.85 -12.31 -4.91
CA ILE A 138 -5.03 -11.13 -5.22
C ILE A 138 -4.27 -10.68 -3.97
N PHE A 139 -4.92 -10.60 -2.81
CA PHE A 139 -4.27 -10.19 -1.56
C PHE A 139 -3.25 -11.20 -1.05
N ASP A 140 -3.47 -12.50 -1.27
CA ASP A 140 -2.49 -13.52 -0.90
C ASP A 140 -1.24 -13.45 -1.80
N TYR A 141 -1.39 -13.18 -3.11
CA TYR A 141 -0.25 -12.89 -3.99
C TYR A 141 0.49 -11.63 -3.58
N ILE A 142 -0.21 -10.53 -3.30
CA ILE A 142 0.41 -9.29 -2.80
C ILE A 142 1.23 -9.57 -1.54
N LYS A 143 0.70 -10.35 -0.59
CA LYS A 143 1.44 -10.78 0.60
C LYS A 143 2.69 -11.59 0.28
N ALA A 144 2.64 -12.45 -0.72
CA ALA A 144 3.80 -13.22 -1.17
C ALA A 144 4.88 -12.28 -1.73
N TYR A 145 4.50 -11.29 -2.54
CA TYR A 145 5.43 -10.27 -3.04
C TYR A 145 6.06 -9.45 -1.91
N ILE A 146 5.30 -9.02 -0.90
CA ILE A 146 5.88 -8.32 0.27
C ILE A 146 6.93 -9.20 0.95
N LYS A 147 6.62 -10.47 1.18
CA LYS A 147 7.52 -11.43 1.86
C LYS A 147 8.75 -11.83 1.04
N SER A 148 8.73 -11.69 -0.27
CA SER A 148 9.92 -11.94 -1.11
C SER A 148 11.06 -10.97 -0.79
N ASN A 149 10.74 -9.82 -0.19
CA ASN A 149 11.68 -8.72 0.07
C ASN A 149 12.32 -8.11 -1.20
N GLU A 150 11.75 -8.40 -2.36
CA GLU A 150 12.20 -7.88 -3.66
C GLU A 150 11.37 -6.68 -4.13
N VAL A 151 10.26 -6.39 -3.43
CA VAL A 151 9.35 -5.29 -3.76
C VAL A 151 9.37 -4.25 -2.64
N GLY A 152 9.59 -2.99 -2.99
CA GLY A 152 9.61 -1.85 -2.07
C GLY A 152 8.42 -0.91 -2.22
N LEU A 153 7.72 -0.97 -3.36
CA LEU A 153 6.49 -0.22 -3.61
C LEU A 153 5.44 -1.12 -4.27
N ILE A 154 4.21 -1.06 -3.78
CA ILE A 154 3.05 -1.71 -4.38
C ILE A 154 2.03 -0.65 -4.74
N ILE A 155 1.51 -0.69 -5.95
CA ILE A 155 0.40 0.16 -6.43
C ILE A 155 -0.73 -0.77 -6.84
N LEU A 156 -1.91 -0.60 -6.25
CA LEU A 156 -3.14 -1.32 -6.60
C LEU A 156 -4.10 -0.35 -7.29
N ASP A 157 -4.31 -0.55 -8.56
CA ASP A 157 -5.20 0.25 -9.42
C ASP A 157 -6.31 -0.63 -10.03
N SER A 158 -7.52 -0.63 -9.51
CA SER A 158 -8.02 0.11 -8.37
C SER A 158 -8.81 -0.79 -7.39
N ILE A 159 -8.97 -0.34 -6.15
CA ILE A 159 -9.72 -1.05 -5.10
C ILE A 159 -11.18 -1.34 -5.49
N PRO A 160 -11.93 -0.43 -6.14
CA PRO A 160 -13.30 -0.69 -6.57
C PRO A 160 -13.49 -1.88 -7.52
N MET A 161 -12.43 -2.27 -8.24
CA MET A 161 -12.46 -3.41 -9.19
C MET A 161 -12.32 -4.77 -8.50
N LEU A 162 -11.99 -4.78 -7.22
CA LEU A 162 -11.87 -6.03 -6.47
C LEU A 162 -13.22 -6.65 -6.20
N THR A 163 -13.35 -7.94 -6.46
CA THR A 163 -14.56 -8.74 -6.21
C THR A 163 -14.24 -9.86 -5.22
N GLY A 164 -14.99 -9.93 -4.12
CA GLY A 164 -14.82 -11.01 -3.14
C GLY A 164 -15.24 -12.37 -3.68
N LYS A 165 -14.65 -13.44 -3.15
CA LYS A 165 -14.87 -14.82 -3.61
C LYS A 165 -16.36 -15.21 -3.61
N GLN A 166 -17.12 -14.83 -2.59
CA GLN A 166 -18.55 -15.14 -2.50
C GLN A 166 -19.34 -14.55 -3.68
N VAL A 167 -19.03 -13.31 -4.06
CA VAL A 167 -19.70 -12.64 -5.20
C VAL A 167 -19.20 -13.18 -6.53
N TYR A 168 -17.95 -13.64 -6.57
CA TYR A 168 -17.33 -14.18 -7.76
C TYR A 168 -17.91 -15.55 -8.17
N ASP A 169 -18.21 -16.40 -7.18
CA ASP A 169 -18.73 -17.75 -7.39
C ASP A 169 -20.27 -17.78 -7.57
N GLU A 170 -20.99 -16.69 -7.27
CA GLU A 170 -22.45 -16.60 -7.35
C GLU A 170 -22.93 -15.94 -8.65
N SER A 171 -24.15 -16.34 -9.11
CA SER A 171 -24.79 -15.67 -10.25
C SER A 171 -25.13 -14.20 -9.90
N PHE A 172 -25.09 -13.30 -10.90
CA PHE A 172 -25.31 -11.84 -10.78
C PHE A 172 -26.60 -11.41 -10.05
N SER A 173 -27.38 -12.34 -9.51
CA SER A 173 -28.67 -12.09 -8.87
C SER A 173 -28.63 -11.73 -7.39
N GLN A 174 -27.49 -11.91 -6.71
CA GLN A 174 -27.37 -11.57 -5.28
C GLN A 174 -26.38 -10.41 -5.05
N LYS A 175 -26.90 -9.28 -4.54
CA LYS A 175 -26.11 -8.13 -4.14
C LYS A 175 -25.68 -8.32 -2.68
N GLU A 176 -24.46 -8.78 -2.43
CA GLU A 176 -23.88 -8.67 -1.09
C GLU A 176 -23.20 -7.30 -0.90
N PHE A 177 -23.77 -6.50 -0.01
CA PHE A 177 -23.18 -5.24 0.43
C PHE A 177 -22.17 -5.50 1.56
N GLY A 178 -20.91 -5.11 1.36
CA GLY A 178 -19.92 -5.02 2.45
C GLY A 178 -18.84 -6.09 2.53
N GLY A 179 -18.83 -7.11 1.68
CA GLY A 179 -17.82 -8.17 1.67
C GLY A 179 -16.39 -7.62 1.49
N ILE A 180 -16.17 -6.79 0.48
CA ILE A 180 -14.87 -6.18 0.18
C ILE A 180 -14.37 -5.27 1.30
N ALA A 181 -15.24 -4.51 1.97
CA ALA A 181 -14.83 -3.62 3.07
C ALA A 181 -14.24 -4.40 4.26
N LYS A 182 -14.84 -5.54 4.61
CA LYS A 182 -14.32 -6.43 5.67
C LYS A 182 -13.00 -7.07 5.25
N LEU A 183 -12.91 -7.49 3.99
CA LEU A 183 -11.72 -8.10 3.43
C LEU A 183 -10.54 -7.13 3.40
N LEU A 184 -10.74 -5.90 2.92
CA LEU A 184 -9.76 -4.82 2.96
C LEU A 184 -9.29 -4.52 4.40
N THR A 185 -10.23 -4.40 5.34
CA THR A 185 -9.88 -4.17 6.75
C THR A 185 -9.02 -5.30 7.30
N SER A 186 -9.37 -6.55 6.99
CA SER A 186 -8.59 -7.73 7.39
C SER A 186 -7.21 -7.75 6.73
N PHE A 187 -7.14 -7.43 5.42
CA PHE A 187 -5.88 -7.36 4.69
C PHE A 187 -4.95 -6.29 5.28
N VAL A 188 -5.44 -5.06 5.47
CA VAL A 188 -4.66 -3.96 6.05
C VAL A 188 -4.15 -4.33 7.44
N SER A 189 -5.01 -4.83 8.33
CA SER A 189 -4.62 -5.17 9.70
C SER A 189 -3.55 -6.27 9.78
N ARG A 190 -3.59 -7.25 8.86
CA ARG A 190 -2.63 -8.37 8.81
C ARG A 190 -1.31 -8.02 8.11
N THR A 191 -1.32 -7.01 7.22
CA THR A 191 -0.14 -6.68 6.41
C THR A 191 0.60 -5.44 6.88
N THR A 192 0.01 -4.60 7.75
CA THR A 192 0.67 -3.37 8.26
C THR A 192 2.03 -3.65 8.90
N SER A 193 2.17 -4.72 9.69
CA SER A 193 3.45 -5.11 10.28
C SER A 193 4.44 -5.61 9.23
N LEU A 194 3.96 -6.31 8.21
CA LEU A 194 4.79 -6.82 7.11
C LEU A 194 5.36 -5.67 6.28
N LEU A 195 4.57 -4.63 6.01
CA LEU A 195 5.07 -3.46 5.26
C LEU A 195 6.27 -2.81 5.96
N LYS A 196 6.23 -2.71 7.30
CA LYS A 196 7.37 -2.21 8.08
C LYS A 196 8.54 -3.18 8.09
N GLN A 197 8.27 -4.47 8.30
CA GLN A 197 9.28 -5.52 8.39
C GLN A 197 10.07 -5.68 7.08
N TYR A 198 9.38 -5.62 5.96
CA TYR A 198 9.98 -5.78 4.63
C TYR A 198 10.25 -4.47 3.90
N GLU A 199 10.11 -3.32 4.61
CA GLU A 199 10.35 -1.99 4.06
C GLU A 199 9.63 -1.76 2.73
N CYS A 200 8.34 -2.10 2.69
CA CYS A 200 7.48 -1.98 1.53
C CYS A 200 6.38 -0.94 1.77
N THR A 201 6.11 -0.10 0.78
CA THR A 201 5.02 0.89 0.79
C THR A 201 3.88 0.39 -0.07
N PHE A 202 2.64 0.52 0.39
CA PHE A 202 1.46 0.14 -0.35
C PHE A 202 0.61 1.37 -0.69
N ILE A 203 0.30 1.56 -1.96
CA ILE A 203 -0.61 2.60 -2.45
C ILE A 203 -1.84 1.92 -3.05
N GLY A 204 -3.02 2.26 -2.54
CA GLY A 204 -4.29 1.83 -3.11
C GLY A 204 -5.01 3.01 -3.75
N ILE A 205 -5.40 2.86 -5.02
CA ILE A 205 -6.24 3.84 -5.71
C ILE A 205 -7.70 3.50 -5.45
N ASN A 206 -8.49 4.51 -5.06
CA ASN A 206 -9.88 4.33 -4.69
C ASN A 206 -10.77 5.44 -5.27
N ASP A 207 -12.04 5.11 -5.50
CA ASP A 207 -13.05 6.03 -6.00
C ASP A 207 -14.10 6.36 -4.94
N PRO A 208 -14.59 7.61 -4.90
CA PRO A 208 -15.72 7.95 -4.07
C PRO A 208 -16.98 7.24 -4.58
N LYS A 209 -17.80 6.78 -3.64
CA LYS A 209 -19.18 6.34 -3.96
C LYS A 209 -20.16 7.30 -3.32
N ASP A 210 -21.26 7.57 -4.01
CA ASP A 210 -22.33 8.40 -3.48
C ASP A 210 -22.89 7.79 -2.19
N ASN A 211 -23.11 8.64 -1.20
CA ASN A 211 -23.76 8.26 0.06
C ASN A 211 -25.28 8.26 -0.11
N ILE A 212 -25.80 7.28 -0.84
CA ILE A 212 -27.24 7.19 -1.13
C ILE A 212 -28.01 6.91 0.17
N GLY A 213 -28.73 7.91 0.67
CA GLY A 213 -29.58 7.82 1.85
C GLY A 213 -28.87 7.87 3.20
N GLY A 214 -27.59 8.25 3.25
CA GLY A 214 -26.81 8.43 4.49
C GLY A 214 -26.80 9.88 5.00
N TYR A 215 -26.78 10.06 6.33
CA TYR A 215 -26.45 11.34 6.95
C TYR A 215 -24.92 11.56 6.89
N GLY A 216 -24.46 12.75 6.53
CA GLY A 216 -23.04 13.11 6.54
C GLY A 216 -22.54 13.64 5.19
N LEU A 217 -21.28 13.37 4.88
CA LEU A 217 -20.67 13.80 3.62
C LEU A 217 -21.37 13.14 2.42
N PRO A 218 -21.52 13.86 1.29
CA PRO A 218 -22.16 13.34 0.09
C PRO A 218 -21.46 12.12 -0.53
N TYR A 219 -20.19 11.91 -0.18
CA TYR A 219 -19.37 10.80 -0.70
C TYR A 219 -18.87 9.91 0.43
N VAL A 220 -18.82 8.62 0.19
CA VAL A 220 -18.20 7.63 1.07
C VAL A 220 -17.15 6.85 0.29
N THR A 221 -16.02 6.57 0.93
CA THR A 221 -15.03 5.66 0.36
C THR A 221 -15.52 4.22 0.49
N PRO A 222 -15.44 3.40 -0.59
CA PRO A 222 -15.63 1.97 -0.48
C PRO A 222 -14.63 1.41 0.54
N GLY A 223 -15.15 0.71 1.56
CA GLY A 223 -14.30 0.16 2.60
C GLY A 223 -13.89 1.17 3.69
N ARG A 224 -14.87 1.91 4.22
CA ARG A 224 -14.68 2.84 5.36
C ARG A 224 -13.58 2.39 6.31
N ARG A 225 -12.47 3.14 6.30
CA ARG A 225 -11.26 3.07 7.13
C ARG A 225 -10.15 2.18 6.59
N LEU A 226 -9.36 2.70 5.68
CA LEU A 226 -7.94 2.56 5.89
C LEU A 226 -7.61 3.47 7.10
N PRO A 227 -7.01 2.95 8.18
CA PRO A 227 -6.67 3.80 9.32
C PRO A 227 -5.69 4.88 8.88
N ALA A 228 -6.04 6.12 9.20
CA ALA A 228 -5.15 7.26 9.03
C ALA A 228 -3.86 7.08 9.87
#